data_9d63eebf5fba29f0a452b59bb0533f58
#
_entry.id   9d63eebf5fba29f0a452b59bb0533f58
#
_cell.length_a   1.000
_cell.length_b   1.000
_cell.length_c   1.000
_cell.angle_alpha   90.00
_cell.angle_beta   90.00
_cell.angle_gamma   90.00
#
_symmetry.space_group_name_H-M   'P 1'
#
loop_
_entity.id
_entity.type
_entity.pdbx_description
1 polymer ?
#
loop_
_entity_poly.entity_id
_entity_poly.type
_entity_poly.pdbx_seq_one_letter_code
_entity_poly.pdbx_strand_id
1 'polypeptide(L)'
;MISKLRRFSCVKGNAYVSMLKRWFANGFTAFVLFQGGSLFYCILSLCVTDRLLQNQKGLIFVYKKVDTNLNFVQREKEVEKFWDDNNIFEKSIDSRKKGESYVFYDGPPTANGKPHIGHVLTRAIKDMIPRYRAMKGYQVPRKAGWDTHGLPVELEVEKMLGLDGKEQIEEYGLEPFIKKCKESVWKYKGMWEDFSGTVGFWADMEHPYVTYDNNFIESE
;
A
#
# COMPACT_ATOMS: atom_id res chain seq x y z
N MET A 1 -2.13 -7.38 -29.65
CA MET A 1 -3.45 -7.18 -30.23
C MET A 1 -3.40 -7.13 -31.76
N ILE A 2 -2.42 -6.48 -32.37
CA ILE A 2 -2.21 -6.41 -33.85
C ILE A 2 -1.82 -7.77 -34.47
N SER A 3 -1.14 -8.65 -33.74
CA SER A 3 -0.73 -9.97 -34.24
C SER A 3 -1.87 -10.98 -34.47
N LYS A 4 -3.03 -10.77 -33.84
CA LYS A 4 -4.21 -11.62 -34.05
C LYS A 4 -5.04 -11.28 -35.29
N LEU A 5 -4.87 -10.07 -35.83
CA LEU A 5 -5.60 -9.63 -37.04
C LEU A 5 -5.02 -10.24 -38.34
N ARG A 6 -3.76 -10.68 -38.36
CA ARG A 6 -3.13 -11.29 -39.55
C ARG A 6 -3.63 -12.70 -39.91
N ARG A 7 -4.39 -13.37 -39.01
CA ARG A 7 -4.87 -14.75 -39.27
C ARG A 7 -6.26 -14.85 -39.89
N PHE A 8 -6.91 -13.72 -40.16
CA PHE A 8 -8.30 -13.71 -40.62
C PHE A 8 -8.50 -13.44 -42.12
N SER A 9 -7.46 -13.53 -42.93
CA SER A 9 -7.55 -13.23 -44.36
C SER A 9 -8.19 -14.33 -45.21
N CYS A 10 -8.69 -15.42 -44.62
CA CYS A 10 -9.21 -16.55 -45.43
C CYS A 10 -10.40 -17.27 -44.77
N VAL A 11 -11.53 -16.56 -44.56
CA VAL A 11 -12.79 -17.21 -44.14
C VAL A 11 -13.92 -16.71 -45.01
N LYS A 12 -14.57 -17.67 -45.69
CA LYS A 12 -15.69 -17.42 -46.61
C LYS A 12 -16.92 -16.88 -45.90
N GLY A 13 -17.61 -15.96 -46.56
CA GLY A 13 -18.79 -15.13 -46.29
C GLY A 13 -19.67 -15.37 -45.05
N ASN A 14 -20.09 -16.58 -44.71
CA ASN A 14 -21.06 -16.84 -43.66
C ASN A 14 -20.49 -16.82 -42.22
N ALA A 15 -19.23 -17.14 -42.04
CA ALA A 15 -18.55 -17.04 -40.74
C ALA A 15 -18.29 -15.59 -40.34
N TYR A 16 -18.13 -14.73 -41.30
CA TYR A 16 -17.88 -13.29 -41.12
C TYR A 16 -19.12 -12.57 -40.51
N VAL A 17 -20.30 -12.90 -41.00
CA VAL A 17 -21.56 -12.29 -40.52
C VAL A 17 -21.87 -12.71 -39.08
N SER A 18 -21.61 -13.94 -38.70
CA SER A 18 -21.82 -14.41 -37.34
C SER A 18 -20.79 -13.80 -36.34
N MET A 19 -19.57 -13.57 -36.82
CA MET A 19 -18.52 -12.97 -36.01
C MET A 19 -18.75 -11.46 -35.79
N LEU A 20 -19.20 -10.76 -36.81
CA LEU A 20 -19.61 -9.35 -36.70
C LEU A 20 -20.79 -9.19 -35.73
N LYS A 21 -21.79 -10.09 -35.74
CA LYS A 21 -22.90 -10.06 -34.79
C LYS A 21 -22.45 -10.25 -33.34
N ARG A 22 -21.46 -11.10 -33.07
CA ARG A 22 -20.86 -11.28 -31.73
C ARG A 22 -20.03 -10.09 -31.28
N TRP A 23 -19.36 -9.40 -32.21
CA TRP A 23 -18.62 -8.19 -31.92
C TRP A 23 -19.54 -7.01 -31.60
N PHE A 24 -20.66 -6.91 -32.35
CA PHE A 24 -21.69 -5.89 -32.06
C PHE A 24 -22.34 -6.08 -30.68
N ALA A 25 -22.52 -7.31 -30.23
CA ALA A 25 -23.09 -7.59 -28.92
C ALA A 25 -22.16 -7.17 -27.76
N ASN A 26 -20.86 -7.05 -28.01
CA ASN A 26 -19.83 -6.65 -27.01
C ASN A 26 -19.43 -5.17 -27.11
N GLY A 27 -20.17 -4.34 -27.84
CA GLY A 27 -19.98 -2.89 -27.89
C GLY A 27 -18.81 -2.41 -28.77
N PHE A 28 -18.22 -3.28 -29.58
CA PHE A 28 -17.18 -2.90 -30.54
C PHE A 28 -17.72 -2.81 -31.95
N THR A 29 -17.66 -1.65 -32.60
CA THR A 29 -18.03 -1.42 -34.00
C THR A 29 -16.78 -1.28 -34.85
N ALA A 30 -16.44 -2.30 -35.60
CA ALA A 30 -15.43 -2.23 -36.66
C ALA A 30 -16.10 -2.51 -38.03
N PHE A 31 -16.08 -1.55 -38.94
CA PHE A 31 -16.52 -1.76 -40.31
C PHE A 31 -15.31 -2.01 -41.21
N VAL A 32 -15.32 -3.11 -41.91
CA VAL A 32 -14.36 -3.41 -42.98
C VAL A 32 -15.16 -3.42 -44.30
N LEU A 33 -14.95 -2.41 -45.16
CA LEU A 33 -15.52 -2.39 -46.48
C LEU A 33 -14.53 -2.97 -47.49
N PHE A 34 -14.98 -3.96 -48.24
CA PHE A 34 -14.26 -4.49 -49.39
C PHE A 34 -14.83 -3.90 -50.65
N GLN A 35 -14.03 -3.20 -51.43
CA GLN A 35 -14.39 -2.74 -52.75
C GLN A 35 -13.21 -2.98 -53.71
N GLY A 36 -13.44 -3.75 -54.77
CA GLY A 36 -12.52 -3.87 -55.90
C GLY A 36 -11.13 -4.49 -55.61
N GLY A 37 -11.04 -5.47 -54.70
CA GLY A 37 -9.81 -6.25 -54.48
C GLY A 37 -8.70 -5.55 -53.70
N SER A 38 -8.90 -4.32 -53.25
CA SER A 38 -7.95 -3.60 -52.41
C SER A 38 -8.49 -3.42 -50.98
N LEU A 39 -7.61 -3.65 -50.02
CA LEU A 39 -7.92 -3.47 -48.60
C LEU A 39 -7.80 -1.97 -48.27
N PHE A 40 -8.89 -1.26 -48.24
CA PHE A 40 -8.91 0.09 -47.67
C PHE A 40 -9.13 -0.01 -46.18
N TYR A 41 -8.07 0.28 -45.41
CA TYR A 41 -8.23 0.62 -44.00
C TYR A 41 -8.87 2.01 -43.90
N CYS A 42 -10.17 2.07 -43.90
CA CYS A 42 -10.83 3.19 -43.28
C CYS A 42 -10.74 3.00 -41.78
N ILE A 43 -9.80 3.63 -41.13
CA ILE A 43 -9.93 3.95 -39.71
C ILE A 43 -11.09 4.92 -39.65
N LEU A 44 -12.28 4.39 -39.72
CA LEU A 44 -13.43 5.15 -39.28
C LEU A 44 -13.11 5.46 -37.83
N SER A 45 -12.82 6.73 -37.60
CA SER A 45 -13.07 7.40 -36.37
C SER A 45 -14.09 6.54 -35.61
N LEU A 46 -13.74 6.10 -34.46
CA LEU A 46 -14.69 5.53 -33.52
C LEU A 46 -15.95 6.40 -33.62
N CYS A 47 -16.90 5.91 -34.37
CA CYS A 47 -18.27 6.21 -34.09
C CYS A 47 -18.53 5.51 -32.76
N VAL A 48 -17.95 6.04 -31.70
CA VAL A 48 -18.53 6.04 -30.38
C VAL A 48 -19.77 6.89 -30.60
N THR A 49 -20.62 6.23 -31.32
CA THR A 49 -21.82 6.78 -31.92
C THR A 49 -22.68 7.31 -30.81
N ASP A 50 -23.45 8.25 -31.19
CA ASP A 50 -24.60 8.86 -30.55
C ASP A 50 -25.28 8.10 -29.40
N ARG A 51 -25.19 6.79 -29.31
CA ARG A 51 -25.68 6.02 -28.16
C ARG A 51 -24.87 6.23 -26.88
N LEU A 52 -23.55 6.39 -26.95
CA LEU A 52 -22.77 6.81 -25.79
C LEU A 52 -22.94 8.31 -25.55
N LEU A 53 -23.12 9.09 -26.59
CA LEU A 53 -23.45 10.52 -26.48
C LEU A 53 -24.90 10.75 -26.02
N GLN A 54 -25.86 9.89 -26.40
CA GLN A 54 -27.25 10.00 -25.95
C GLN A 54 -27.47 9.46 -24.52
N ASN A 55 -26.71 8.48 -24.08
CA ASN A 55 -26.70 8.06 -22.65
C ASN A 55 -25.89 9.00 -21.76
N GLN A 56 -25.08 9.89 -22.33
CA GLN A 56 -24.30 10.87 -21.57
C GLN A 56 -25.06 12.20 -21.31
N LYS A 57 -26.36 12.29 -21.58
CA LYS A 57 -27.12 13.46 -21.10
C LYS A 57 -27.21 13.57 -19.55
N GLY A 58 -26.56 12.67 -18.80
CA GLY A 58 -26.51 12.69 -17.35
C GLY A 58 -25.13 12.71 -16.70
N LEU A 59 -24.06 12.45 -17.44
CA LEU A 59 -22.71 12.36 -16.87
C LEU A 59 -21.67 13.02 -17.81
N ILE A 60 -21.77 14.32 -17.93
CA ILE A 60 -20.59 15.09 -18.33
C ILE A 60 -19.66 15.02 -17.11
N PHE A 61 -18.71 14.07 -17.09
CA PHE A 61 -17.55 14.18 -16.25
C PHE A 61 -16.74 15.37 -16.73
N VAL A 62 -17.17 16.56 -16.33
CA VAL A 62 -16.33 17.74 -16.45
C VAL A 62 -15.19 17.52 -15.48
N TYR A 63 -14.05 17.07 -16.01
CA TYR A 63 -12.82 17.01 -15.20
C TYR A 63 -12.60 18.40 -14.60
N LYS A 64 -12.64 18.48 -13.28
CA LYS A 64 -12.34 19.71 -12.59
C LYS A 64 -10.90 20.09 -12.90
N LYS A 65 -10.68 21.33 -13.34
CA LYS A 65 -9.32 21.83 -13.56
C LYS A 65 -8.51 21.61 -12.28
N VAL A 66 -7.38 20.93 -12.43
CA VAL A 66 -6.45 20.73 -11.29
C VAL A 66 -5.78 22.06 -11.00
N ASP A 67 -5.73 22.44 -9.73
CA ASP A 67 -4.98 23.61 -9.29
C ASP A 67 -3.49 23.35 -9.51
N THR A 68 -2.79 24.34 -10.08
CA THR A 68 -1.34 24.27 -10.30
C THR A 68 -0.53 24.59 -9.04
N ASN A 69 -1.16 25.23 -8.05
CA ASN A 69 -0.56 25.59 -6.77
C ASN A 69 -0.99 24.63 -5.66
N LEU A 70 -0.73 23.34 -5.87
CA LEU A 70 -1.10 22.31 -4.90
C LEU A 70 -0.17 22.33 -3.69
N ASN A 71 -0.74 22.47 -2.51
CA ASN A 71 -0.05 22.17 -1.26
C ASN A 71 -0.16 20.67 -0.99
N PHE A 72 0.89 19.91 -1.32
CA PHE A 72 0.91 18.45 -1.15
C PHE A 72 0.79 18.05 0.32
N VAL A 73 1.45 18.78 1.23
CA VAL A 73 1.38 18.50 2.68
C VAL A 73 -0.05 18.63 3.20
N GLN A 74 -0.76 19.67 2.77
CA GLN A 74 -2.16 19.85 3.18
C GLN A 74 -3.05 18.73 2.65
N ARG A 75 -2.84 18.32 1.40
CA ARG A 75 -3.60 17.22 0.81
C ARG A 75 -3.33 15.86 1.48
N GLU A 76 -2.08 15.61 1.86
CA GLU A 76 -1.71 14.40 2.62
C GLU A 76 -2.47 14.35 3.95
N LYS A 77 -2.51 15.44 4.70
CA LYS A 77 -3.27 15.53 5.95
C LYS A 77 -4.78 15.34 5.77
N GLU A 78 -5.34 15.84 4.67
CA GLU A 78 -6.76 15.61 4.33
C GLU A 78 -7.04 14.13 4.05
N VAL A 79 -6.11 13.44 3.37
CA VAL A 79 -6.23 12.00 3.09
C VAL A 79 -6.05 11.17 4.36
N GLU A 80 -5.06 11.49 5.19
CA GLU A 80 -4.82 10.87 6.48
C GLU A 80 -6.09 10.95 7.35
N LYS A 81 -6.61 12.17 7.52
CA LYS A 81 -7.87 12.37 8.23
C LYS A 81 -9.05 11.58 7.64
N PHE A 82 -9.14 11.50 6.32
CA PHE A 82 -10.18 10.70 5.67
C PHE A 82 -10.02 9.20 5.99
N TRP A 83 -8.81 8.69 6.06
CA TRP A 83 -8.55 7.30 6.44
C TRP A 83 -8.98 7.02 7.87
N ASP A 84 -8.66 7.91 8.80
CA ASP A 84 -8.99 7.78 10.21
C ASP A 84 -10.51 7.89 10.44
N ASP A 85 -11.13 8.95 9.93
CA ASP A 85 -12.58 9.18 10.06
C ASP A 85 -13.42 8.01 9.48
N ASN A 86 -12.87 7.26 8.54
CA ASN A 86 -13.57 6.17 7.88
C ASN A 86 -13.04 4.77 8.22
N ASN A 87 -12.07 4.63 9.10
CA ASN A 87 -11.42 3.36 9.46
C ASN A 87 -11.01 2.56 8.22
N ILE A 88 -10.29 3.21 7.29
CA ILE A 88 -9.96 2.62 5.98
C ILE A 88 -9.00 1.44 6.12
N PHE A 89 -8.08 1.50 7.08
CA PHE A 89 -7.15 0.41 7.34
C PHE A 89 -7.90 -0.87 7.74
N GLU A 90 -8.75 -0.84 8.74
CA GLU A 90 -9.54 -1.98 9.24
C GLU A 90 -10.48 -2.49 8.14
N LYS A 91 -11.16 -1.59 7.44
CA LYS A 91 -11.99 -1.95 6.28
C LYS A 91 -11.20 -2.67 5.19
N SER A 92 -9.94 -2.33 4.99
CA SER A 92 -9.08 -2.99 4.01
C SER A 92 -8.84 -4.47 4.34
N ILE A 93 -8.79 -4.81 5.63
CA ILE A 93 -8.66 -6.19 6.14
C ILE A 93 -10.01 -6.90 6.14
N ASP A 94 -11.02 -6.24 6.70
CA ASP A 94 -12.35 -6.78 6.91
C ASP A 94 -13.10 -7.13 5.62
N SER A 95 -12.97 -6.29 4.61
CA SER A 95 -13.58 -6.54 3.29
C SER A 95 -13.04 -7.80 2.60
N ARG A 96 -11.92 -8.34 3.08
CA ARG A 96 -11.21 -9.50 2.53
C ARG A 96 -11.18 -10.71 3.47
N LYS A 97 -12.05 -10.77 4.49
CA LYS A 97 -12.13 -11.90 5.47
C LYS A 97 -12.30 -13.28 4.85
N LYS A 98 -12.82 -13.35 3.62
CA LYS A 98 -12.98 -14.60 2.85
C LYS A 98 -11.79 -14.90 1.94
N GLY A 99 -10.83 -14.01 1.84
CA GLY A 99 -9.63 -14.18 1.04
C GLY A 99 -8.61 -15.08 1.74
N GLU A 100 -7.63 -15.52 0.98
CA GLU A 100 -6.45 -16.19 1.53
C GLU A 100 -5.70 -15.24 2.45
N SER A 101 -5.23 -15.74 3.59
CA SER A 101 -4.51 -14.92 4.57
C SER A 101 -3.06 -14.71 4.14
N TYR A 102 -2.63 -13.47 4.17
CA TYR A 102 -1.22 -13.06 4.03
C TYR A 102 -0.82 -12.22 5.23
N VAL A 103 -0.20 -12.86 6.21
CA VAL A 103 0.19 -12.20 7.47
C VAL A 103 1.48 -11.41 7.27
N PHE A 104 1.49 -10.18 7.76
CA PHE A 104 2.65 -9.30 7.74
C PHE A 104 3.00 -8.86 9.16
N TYR A 105 4.24 -9.13 9.57
CA TYR A 105 4.85 -8.59 10.79
C TYR A 105 5.89 -7.54 10.39
N ASP A 106 5.83 -6.37 11.01
CA ASP A 106 6.84 -5.35 10.80
C ASP A 106 8.19 -5.83 11.39
N GLY A 107 9.29 -5.67 10.66
CA GLY A 107 10.62 -5.72 11.25
C GLY A 107 10.79 -4.45 12.10
N PRO A 108 10.84 -4.59 13.45
CA PRO A 108 10.56 -3.47 14.32
C PRO A 108 11.70 -2.45 14.30
N PRO A 109 11.38 -1.14 14.37
CA PRO A 109 12.41 -0.15 14.61
C PRO A 109 12.90 -0.25 16.06
N THR A 110 14.16 0.11 16.28
CA THR A 110 14.69 0.31 17.62
C THR A 110 14.07 1.58 18.20
N ALA A 111 13.33 1.44 19.29
CA ALA A 111 12.53 2.53 19.86
C ALA A 111 13.36 3.62 20.58
N ASN A 112 14.65 3.40 20.80
CA ASN A 112 15.56 4.31 21.49
C ASN A 112 16.14 5.42 20.61
N GLY A 113 15.90 5.42 19.28
CA GLY A 113 16.39 6.40 18.33
C GLY A 113 15.27 7.21 17.67
N LYS A 114 15.58 8.44 17.24
CA LYS A 114 14.65 9.25 16.46
C LYS A 114 14.51 8.71 15.04
N PRO A 115 13.28 8.74 14.44
CA PRO A 115 13.14 8.44 13.03
C PRO A 115 13.91 9.43 12.15
N HIS A 116 14.43 8.97 11.03
CA HIS A 116 15.12 9.78 10.04
C HIS A 116 14.72 9.41 8.61
N ILE A 117 15.16 10.19 7.63
CA ILE A 117 14.75 10.03 6.22
C ILE A 117 14.98 8.62 5.65
N GLY A 118 16.01 7.90 6.11
CA GLY A 118 16.23 6.51 5.69
C GLY A 118 15.08 5.56 6.08
N HIS A 119 14.38 5.85 7.15
CA HIS A 119 13.23 5.06 7.57
C HIS A 119 12.00 5.28 6.67
N VAL A 120 11.88 6.43 5.97
CA VAL A 120 10.83 6.67 4.97
C VAL A 120 10.89 5.62 3.86
N LEU A 121 12.08 5.39 3.30
CA LEU A 121 12.28 4.39 2.26
C LEU A 121 11.90 2.98 2.73
N THR A 122 12.35 2.61 3.93
CA THR A 122 12.06 1.30 4.52
C THR A 122 10.56 1.13 4.74
N ARG A 123 9.87 2.13 5.31
CA ARG A 123 8.42 2.13 5.51
C ARG A 123 7.67 2.02 4.19
N ALA A 124 8.07 2.79 3.17
CA ALA A 124 7.43 2.75 1.86
C ALA A 124 7.53 1.36 1.21
N ILE A 125 8.71 0.73 1.26
CA ILE A 125 8.91 -0.62 0.69
C ILE A 125 8.11 -1.66 1.46
N LYS A 126 8.12 -1.61 2.79
CA LYS A 126 7.36 -2.54 3.65
C LYS A 126 5.86 -2.42 3.42
N ASP A 127 5.34 -1.21 3.27
CA ASP A 127 3.89 -0.98 3.07
C ASP A 127 3.41 -1.37 1.66
N MET A 128 4.27 -1.24 0.66
CA MET A 128 3.93 -1.56 -0.73
C MET A 128 3.48 -3.02 -0.91
N ILE A 129 4.17 -3.97 -0.29
CA ILE A 129 3.87 -5.40 -0.47
C ILE A 129 2.52 -5.79 0.15
N PRO A 130 2.20 -5.44 1.41
CA PRO A 130 0.89 -5.68 2.00
C PRO A 130 -0.25 -5.02 1.24
N ARG A 131 -0.06 -3.77 0.76
CA ARG A 131 -1.07 -3.09 -0.07
C ARG A 131 -1.29 -3.83 -1.39
N TYR A 132 -0.22 -4.23 -2.06
CA TYR A 132 -0.31 -5.02 -3.28
C TYR A 132 -1.06 -6.33 -3.06
N ARG A 133 -0.74 -7.08 -2.00
CA ARG A 133 -1.43 -8.32 -1.64
C ARG A 133 -2.91 -8.08 -1.35
N ALA A 134 -3.24 -7.02 -0.60
CA ALA A 134 -4.63 -6.64 -0.36
C ALA A 134 -5.38 -6.32 -1.65
N MET A 135 -4.76 -5.60 -2.60
CA MET A 135 -5.34 -5.35 -3.93
C MET A 135 -5.54 -6.62 -4.76
N LYS A 136 -4.73 -7.67 -4.52
CA LYS A 136 -4.89 -9.00 -5.15
C LYS A 136 -5.99 -9.84 -4.50
N GLY A 137 -6.64 -9.36 -3.44
CA GLY A 137 -7.76 -10.02 -2.78
C GLY A 137 -7.39 -10.80 -1.51
N TYR A 138 -6.12 -10.76 -1.08
CA TYR A 138 -5.70 -11.39 0.17
C TYR A 138 -6.24 -10.62 1.38
N GLN A 139 -6.57 -11.33 2.45
CA GLN A 139 -6.73 -10.75 3.77
C GLN A 139 -5.33 -10.53 4.35
N VAL A 140 -4.97 -9.28 4.65
CA VAL A 140 -3.62 -8.93 5.07
C VAL A 140 -3.61 -8.31 6.47
N PRO A 141 -3.62 -9.13 7.53
CA PRO A 141 -3.32 -8.66 8.88
C PRO A 141 -1.89 -8.12 8.93
N ARG A 142 -1.72 -6.95 9.53
CA ARG A 142 -0.44 -6.25 9.59
C ARG A 142 -0.15 -5.87 11.02
N LYS A 143 0.85 -6.50 11.62
CA LYS A 143 1.22 -6.27 13.00
C LYS A 143 2.46 -5.40 13.10
N ALA A 144 2.37 -4.31 13.82
CA ALA A 144 3.53 -3.49 14.17
C ALA A 144 4.37 -4.17 15.26
N GLY A 145 5.59 -3.71 15.43
CA GLY A 145 6.48 -4.20 16.48
C GLY A 145 7.44 -3.13 16.97
N TRP A 146 8.01 -3.40 18.13
CA TRP A 146 9.03 -2.56 18.77
C TRP A 146 10.23 -3.40 19.15
N ASP A 147 11.40 -3.02 18.64
CA ASP A 147 12.68 -3.55 19.08
C ASP A 147 13.10 -2.79 20.34
N THR A 148 13.09 -3.47 21.46
CA THR A 148 13.14 -2.85 22.77
C THR A 148 14.21 -3.47 23.69
N HIS A 149 15.13 -4.28 23.14
CA HIS A 149 16.19 -4.92 23.90
C HIS A 149 17.54 -4.89 23.17
N GLY A 150 18.55 -5.39 23.82
CA GLY A 150 19.89 -5.56 23.28
C GLY A 150 20.79 -4.31 23.39
N LEU A 151 21.97 -4.44 22.82
CA LEU A 151 23.09 -3.50 22.98
C LEU A 151 22.76 -2.03 22.68
N PRO A 152 21.94 -1.68 21.69
CA PRO A 152 21.60 -0.27 21.43
C PRO A 152 20.88 0.40 22.61
N VAL A 153 20.01 -0.33 23.30
CA VAL A 153 19.28 0.17 24.47
C VAL A 153 20.22 0.32 25.67
N GLU A 154 21.05 -0.68 25.89
CA GLU A 154 22.04 -0.69 26.98
C GLU A 154 23.01 0.48 26.86
N LEU A 155 23.61 0.68 25.68
CA LEU A 155 24.55 1.80 25.44
C LEU A 155 23.92 3.18 25.63
N GLU A 156 22.63 3.35 25.31
CA GLU A 156 21.95 4.63 25.56
C GLU A 156 21.78 4.86 27.07
N VAL A 157 21.40 3.83 27.81
CA VAL A 157 21.20 3.93 29.25
C VAL A 157 22.53 4.09 29.99
N GLU A 158 23.60 3.40 29.57
CA GLU A 158 24.95 3.63 30.06
C GLU A 158 25.36 5.11 29.94
N LYS A 159 25.16 5.69 28.75
CA LYS A 159 25.43 7.11 28.51
C LYS A 159 24.57 8.03 29.39
N MET A 160 23.31 7.69 29.60
CA MET A 160 22.40 8.48 30.45
C MET A 160 22.81 8.44 31.92
N LEU A 161 23.31 7.31 32.38
CA LEU A 161 23.74 7.12 33.77
C LEU A 161 25.22 7.49 34.01
N GLY A 162 25.99 7.73 32.93
CA GLY A 162 27.43 8.00 33.00
C GLY A 162 28.24 6.77 33.38
N LEU A 163 27.73 5.58 33.04
CA LEU A 163 28.42 4.29 33.30
C LEU A 163 29.31 3.95 32.09
N ASP A 164 30.40 3.22 32.36
CA ASP A 164 31.32 2.77 31.32
C ASP A 164 31.64 1.28 31.56
N GLY A 165 30.86 0.45 30.87
CA GLY A 165 31.04 -0.98 30.79
C GLY A 165 30.41 -1.78 31.93
N LYS A 166 30.61 -3.10 31.80
CA LYS A 166 29.91 -4.12 32.58
C LYS A 166 30.15 -4.01 34.10
N GLU A 167 31.36 -3.72 34.51
CA GLU A 167 31.72 -3.67 35.94
C GLU A 167 30.91 -2.58 36.66
N GLN A 168 30.76 -1.42 36.07
CA GLN A 168 29.97 -0.32 36.65
C GLN A 168 28.47 -0.61 36.61
N ILE A 169 27.98 -1.35 35.64
CA ILE A 169 26.60 -1.81 35.60
C ILE A 169 26.31 -2.78 36.74
N GLU A 170 27.23 -3.73 37.00
CA GLU A 170 27.10 -4.66 38.10
C GLU A 170 27.12 -3.95 39.47
N GLU A 171 27.98 -2.93 39.64
CA GLU A 171 28.02 -2.08 40.83
C GLU A 171 26.74 -1.24 41.00
N TYR A 172 26.20 -0.69 39.90
CA TYR A 172 24.93 0.02 39.92
C TYR A 172 23.74 -0.88 40.25
N GLY A 173 23.82 -2.15 39.88
CA GLY A 173 22.84 -3.21 40.08
C GLY A 173 22.04 -3.51 38.80
N LEU A 174 21.92 -4.78 38.47
CA LEU A 174 21.28 -5.26 37.27
C LEU A 174 19.78 -4.92 37.23
N GLU A 175 19.04 -5.10 38.33
CA GLU A 175 17.61 -4.80 38.38
C GLU A 175 17.28 -3.33 38.09
N PRO A 176 17.88 -2.34 38.78
CA PRO A 176 17.65 -0.93 38.49
C PRO A 176 18.11 -0.55 37.09
N PHE A 177 19.18 -1.14 36.54
CA PHE A 177 19.64 -0.90 35.18
C PHE A 177 18.62 -1.40 34.15
N ILE A 178 18.14 -2.65 34.29
CA ILE A 178 17.08 -3.21 33.39
C ILE A 178 15.80 -2.37 33.46
N LYS A 179 15.43 -1.92 34.66
CA LYS A 179 14.27 -1.02 34.80
C LYS A 179 14.45 0.27 34.00
N LYS A 180 15.65 0.87 34.05
CA LYS A 180 15.98 2.05 33.27
C LYS A 180 15.96 1.77 31.75
N CYS A 181 16.45 0.62 31.31
CA CYS A 181 16.34 0.21 29.92
C CYS A 181 14.88 0.13 29.47
N LYS A 182 14.02 -0.53 30.23
CA LYS A 182 12.58 -0.61 29.92
C LYS A 182 11.87 0.73 29.90
N GLU A 183 12.27 1.68 30.75
CA GLU A 183 11.73 3.04 30.75
C GLU A 183 12.21 3.84 29.53
N SER A 184 13.48 3.68 29.13
CA SER A 184 14.11 4.47 28.08
C SER A 184 13.55 4.20 26.68
N VAL A 185 13.17 2.94 26.40
CA VAL A 185 12.71 2.53 25.05
C VAL A 185 11.43 3.20 24.60
N TRP A 186 10.62 3.71 25.52
CA TRP A 186 9.36 4.37 25.18
C TRP A 186 9.49 5.87 24.92
N LYS A 187 10.71 6.42 25.10
CA LYS A 187 10.99 7.86 24.95
C LYS A 187 10.61 8.43 23.59
N TYR A 188 10.76 7.67 22.53
CA TYR A 188 10.51 8.12 21.17
C TYR A 188 9.27 7.45 20.52
N LYS A 189 8.50 6.66 21.28
CA LYS A 189 7.34 5.93 20.75
C LYS A 189 6.37 6.84 19.99
N GLY A 190 5.91 7.92 20.63
CA GLY A 190 4.96 8.84 19.98
C GLY A 190 5.53 9.46 18.70
N MET A 191 6.82 9.80 18.67
CA MET A 191 7.47 10.33 17.48
C MET A 191 7.50 9.29 16.33
N TRP A 192 7.66 8.01 16.63
CA TRP A 192 7.60 6.93 15.64
C TRP A 192 6.18 6.67 15.14
N GLU A 193 5.18 6.78 16.00
CA GLU A 193 3.77 6.67 15.65
C GLU A 193 3.36 7.80 14.72
N ASP A 194 3.66 9.07 15.09
CA ASP A 194 3.42 10.25 14.25
C ASP A 194 4.14 10.17 12.90
N PHE A 195 5.40 9.72 12.91
CA PHE A 195 6.16 9.49 11.68
C PHE A 195 5.52 8.43 10.79
N SER A 196 5.05 7.33 11.38
CA SER A 196 4.39 6.25 10.62
C SER A 196 3.07 6.71 10.02
N GLY A 197 2.28 7.51 10.73
CA GLY A 197 1.09 8.18 10.22
C GLY A 197 1.41 9.09 9.04
N THR A 198 2.37 10.00 9.23
CA THR A 198 2.79 10.97 8.20
C THR A 198 3.25 10.32 6.90
N VAL A 199 3.96 9.19 6.97
CA VAL A 199 4.38 8.44 5.76
C VAL A 199 3.31 7.48 5.24
N GLY A 200 2.16 7.41 5.89
CA GLY A 200 1.03 6.56 5.49
C GLY A 200 1.30 5.07 5.65
N PHE A 201 2.14 4.68 6.59
CA PHE A 201 2.44 3.28 6.88
C PHE A 201 1.29 2.62 7.65
N TRP A 202 0.68 1.61 7.06
CA TRP A 202 -0.46 0.89 7.63
C TRP A 202 -0.02 -0.37 8.37
N ALA A 203 -0.09 -0.33 9.69
CA ALA A 203 0.10 -1.48 10.57
C ALA A 203 -0.72 -1.28 11.86
N ASP A 204 -1.09 -2.36 12.52
CA ASP A 204 -1.76 -2.32 13.83
C ASP A 204 -0.75 -1.86 14.89
N MET A 205 -0.80 -0.56 15.19
CA MET A 205 0.02 0.09 16.23
C MET A 205 -0.61 -0.01 17.62
N GLU A 206 -1.89 -0.39 17.72
CA GLU A 206 -2.58 -0.52 19.01
C GLU A 206 -2.20 -1.81 19.72
N HIS A 207 -1.94 -2.87 18.95
CA HIS A 207 -1.56 -4.19 19.48
C HIS A 207 -0.21 -4.65 18.92
N PRO A 208 0.87 -3.88 19.10
CA PRO A 208 2.17 -4.23 18.59
C PRO A 208 2.75 -5.42 19.38
N TYR A 209 3.68 -6.16 18.78
CA TYR A 209 4.54 -7.02 19.55
C TYR A 209 5.75 -6.23 20.07
N VAL A 210 6.23 -6.61 21.24
CA VAL A 210 7.34 -5.92 21.94
C VAL A 210 8.38 -6.96 22.33
N THR A 211 9.59 -6.76 21.86
CA THR A 211 10.62 -7.80 21.95
C THR A 211 11.13 -8.09 23.37
N TYR A 212 10.90 -7.21 24.35
CA TYR A 212 11.21 -7.51 25.75
C TYR A 212 10.06 -8.19 26.51
N ASP A 213 8.89 -8.35 25.90
CA ASP A 213 7.75 -9.01 26.55
C ASP A 213 7.99 -10.52 26.64
N ASN A 214 7.56 -11.11 27.75
CA ASN A 214 7.74 -12.54 27.99
C ASN A 214 7.15 -13.40 26.86
N ASN A 215 5.99 -13.02 26.32
CA ASN A 215 5.36 -13.74 25.22
C ASN A 215 6.25 -13.82 23.98
N PHE A 216 7.03 -12.76 23.72
CA PHE A 216 7.97 -12.75 22.60
C PHE A 216 9.20 -13.62 22.96
N ILE A 217 9.78 -13.42 24.14
CA ILE A 217 10.97 -14.16 24.61
C ILE A 217 10.70 -15.66 24.67
N GLU A 218 9.52 -16.07 25.13
CA GLU A 218 9.14 -17.50 25.20
C GLU A 218 8.86 -18.12 23.83
N SER A 219 8.66 -17.31 22.78
CA SER A 219 8.41 -17.78 21.42
C SER A 219 9.69 -18.02 20.60
N GLU A 220 10.83 -17.51 21.04
CA GLU A 220 12.14 -17.73 20.43
C GLU A 220 12.81 -19.01 20.97
#